data_39f37b4e25bc768fbe8854135991d756
#
_entry.id   39f37b4e25bc768fbe8854135991d756
#
_cell.length_a   1.000
_cell.length_b   1.000
_cell.length_c   1.000
_cell.angle_alpha   90.00
_cell.angle_beta   90.00
_cell.angle_gamma   90.00
#
_symmetry.space_group_name_H-M   'P 1'
#
loop_
_entity.id
_entity.type
_entity.pdbx_description
1 polymer ?
#
loop_
_entity_poly.entity_id
_entity_poly.type
_entity_poly.pdbx_seq_one_letter_code
_entity_poly.pdbx_strand_id
1 'polypeptide(L)'
;MGKISIVVPTFNEAENVGNLANQISYALRGIEYELIFVDDSDDDTPEAIRKVMAEDPNVRMEHRESEKGLATAVLKGFSLAGGDYIAVMDADLQHPPAILRSMYAVMETGVDFCIPSRFIPGGSDGGLGPYRKLVSGVARYIGKIALPSLRKITDPTSGLFMFRKQVIEGADLRPIGWKIMVEVLAMGTYKTVVEIPYKFQARPAGESKLSSKVTIEYLKQVFCLMKRGKNQRGVTVTRWTAGKLKKELENIR
;
A
#
# COMPACT_ATOMS: atom_id res chain seq x y z
N MET A 1 17.56 12.39 -4.43
CA MET A 1 16.82 11.13 -4.61
C MET A 1 16.60 10.51 -3.23
N GLY A 2 15.35 10.22 -2.89
CA GLY A 2 14.98 9.69 -1.58
C GLY A 2 15.05 8.16 -1.53
N LYS A 3 15.28 7.60 -0.34
CA LYS A 3 15.22 6.15 -0.08
C LYS A 3 13.78 5.68 0.11
N ILE A 4 13.44 4.48 -0.37
CA ILE A 4 12.12 3.86 -0.21
C ILE A 4 12.19 2.80 0.90
N SER A 5 11.24 2.82 1.85
CA SER A 5 10.92 1.69 2.71
C SER A 5 9.67 1.01 2.21
N ILE A 6 9.78 -0.26 1.78
CA ILE A 6 8.64 -1.07 1.36
C ILE A 6 8.22 -1.94 2.53
N VAL A 7 7.05 -1.68 3.08
CA VAL A 7 6.44 -2.45 4.18
C VAL A 7 5.53 -3.51 3.60
N VAL A 8 5.85 -4.76 3.86
CA VAL A 8 5.10 -5.93 3.39
C VAL A 8 4.65 -6.76 4.60
N PRO A 9 3.38 -6.64 5.01
CA PRO A 9 2.83 -7.52 6.03
C PRO A 9 2.67 -8.92 5.45
N THR A 10 3.12 -9.96 6.17
CA THR A 10 3.02 -11.37 5.75
C THR A 10 2.24 -12.20 6.78
N PHE A 11 1.43 -13.13 6.27
CA PHE A 11 0.75 -14.16 7.06
C PHE A 11 0.52 -15.39 6.18
N ASN A 12 1.35 -16.42 6.34
CA ASN A 12 1.33 -17.67 5.57
C ASN A 12 1.47 -17.40 4.05
N GLU A 13 2.62 -16.82 3.67
CA GLU A 13 2.93 -16.40 2.30
C GLU A 13 4.29 -17.00 1.82
N ALA A 14 4.71 -18.14 2.37
CA ALA A 14 6.00 -18.77 2.10
C ALA A 14 6.31 -18.92 0.59
N GLU A 15 5.29 -19.29 -0.20
CA GLU A 15 5.42 -19.49 -1.65
C GLU A 15 5.64 -18.19 -2.44
N ASN A 16 5.22 -17.04 -1.89
CA ASN A 16 5.24 -15.75 -2.57
C ASN A 16 6.48 -14.91 -2.25
N VAL A 17 7.03 -15.05 -1.03
CA VAL A 17 8.09 -14.17 -0.49
C VAL A 17 9.30 -14.06 -1.41
N GLY A 18 9.87 -15.17 -1.86
CA GLY A 18 11.07 -15.17 -2.70
C GLY A 18 10.84 -14.48 -4.05
N ASN A 19 9.71 -14.80 -4.69
CA ASN A 19 9.36 -14.20 -5.97
C ASN A 19 9.06 -12.70 -5.84
N LEU A 20 8.35 -12.29 -4.77
CA LEU A 20 8.06 -10.89 -4.48
C LEU A 20 9.35 -10.08 -4.30
N ALA A 21 10.27 -10.55 -3.45
CA ALA A 21 11.53 -9.86 -3.17
C ALA A 21 12.39 -9.71 -4.44
N ASN A 22 12.50 -10.77 -5.25
CA ASN A 22 13.22 -10.73 -6.52
C ASN A 22 12.61 -9.71 -7.50
N GLN A 23 11.28 -9.64 -7.61
CA GLN A 23 10.61 -8.67 -8.47
C GLN A 23 10.77 -7.24 -7.95
N ILE A 24 10.76 -7.00 -6.63
CA ILE A 24 11.00 -5.69 -6.03
C ILE A 24 12.44 -5.25 -6.32
N SER A 25 13.43 -6.11 -6.06
CA SER A 25 14.84 -5.83 -6.34
C SER A 25 15.08 -5.48 -7.82
N TYR A 26 14.46 -6.24 -8.72
CA TYR A 26 14.53 -5.95 -10.15
C TYR A 26 13.90 -4.60 -10.51
N ALA A 27 12.71 -4.31 -9.99
CA ALA A 27 11.97 -3.07 -10.28
C ALA A 27 12.68 -1.82 -9.77
N LEU A 28 13.38 -1.93 -8.64
CA LEU A 28 14.06 -0.82 -7.98
C LEU A 28 15.57 -0.76 -8.25
N ARG A 29 16.05 -1.50 -9.24
CA ARG A 29 17.47 -1.47 -9.61
C ARG A 29 17.95 -0.04 -9.87
N GLY A 30 19.00 0.39 -9.14
CA GLY A 30 19.54 1.74 -9.19
C GLY A 30 18.81 2.76 -8.30
N ILE A 31 17.82 2.34 -7.50
CA ILE A 31 17.12 3.15 -6.52
C ILE A 31 17.44 2.61 -5.12
N GLU A 32 17.75 3.47 -4.18
CA GLU A 32 17.99 3.07 -2.80
C GLU A 32 16.68 2.66 -2.11
N TYR A 33 16.64 1.44 -1.59
CA TYR A 33 15.46 0.92 -0.90
C TYR A 33 15.81 0.00 0.27
N GLU A 34 14.82 -0.26 1.09
CA GLU A 34 14.77 -1.35 2.05
C GLU A 34 13.41 -2.05 1.95
N LEU A 35 13.42 -3.37 2.06
CA LEU A 35 12.23 -4.22 2.09
C LEU A 35 12.03 -4.76 3.49
N ILE A 36 10.92 -4.41 4.13
CA ILE A 36 10.61 -4.76 5.51
C ILE A 36 9.44 -5.72 5.51
N PHE A 37 9.71 -7.00 5.72
CA PHE A 37 8.66 -7.97 6.02
C PHE A 37 8.28 -7.87 7.49
N VAL A 38 6.97 -7.64 7.75
CA VAL A 38 6.42 -7.75 9.11
C VAL A 38 5.54 -8.98 9.14
N ASP A 39 6.07 -10.02 9.76
CA ASP A 39 5.56 -11.38 9.62
C ASP A 39 4.82 -11.86 10.87
N ASP A 40 3.61 -12.39 10.66
CA ASP A 40 2.73 -12.94 11.67
C ASP A 40 2.46 -14.44 11.46
N SER A 41 3.24 -15.09 10.59
CA SER A 41 2.98 -16.44 10.10
C SER A 41 3.26 -17.52 11.15
N ASP A 42 2.57 -18.64 10.98
CA ASP A 42 2.76 -19.87 11.75
C ASP A 42 3.27 -21.03 10.87
N ASP A 43 3.60 -20.75 9.59
CA ASP A 43 4.15 -21.70 8.59
C ASP A 43 5.63 -21.40 8.30
N ASP A 44 6.16 -21.92 7.19
CA ASP A 44 7.55 -21.74 6.74
C ASP A 44 7.86 -20.35 6.17
N THR A 45 6.96 -19.37 6.30
CA THR A 45 7.18 -18.00 5.79
C THR A 45 8.43 -17.34 6.41
N PRO A 46 8.67 -17.40 7.74
CA PRO A 46 9.88 -16.82 8.33
C PRO A 46 11.18 -17.42 7.76
N GLU A 47 11.20 -18.72 7.48
CA GLU A 47 12.33 -19.41 6.85
C GLU A 47 12.56 -18.92 5.42
N ALA A 48 11.46 -18.76 4.65
CA ALA A 48 11.53 -18.22 3.30
C ALA A 48 12.09 -16.78 3.29
N ILE A 49 11.67 -15.93 4.25
CA ILE A 49 12.19 -14.57 4.39
C ILE A 49 13.68 -14.58 4.77
N ARG A 50 14.12 -15.44 5.72
CA ARG A 50 15.53 -15.55 6.10
C ARG A 50 16.44 -15.94 4.93
N LYS A 51 15.96 -16.81 4.02
CA LYS A 51 16.71 -17.14 2.79
C LYS A 51 16.90 -15.90 1.91
N VAL A 52 15.85 -15.11 1.71
CA VAL A 52 15.95 -13.86 0.94
C VAL A 52 16.89 -12.86 1.61
N MET A 53 16.84 -12.71 2.94
CA MET A 53 17.74 -11.84 3.70
C MET A 53 19.22 -12.23 3.55
N ALA A 54 19.51 -13.52 3.37
CA ALA A 54 20.88 -13.98 3.14
C ALA A 54 21.42 -13.60 1.75
N GLU A 55 20.53 -13.36 0.78
CA GLU A 55 20.87 -13.03 -0.61
C GLU A 55 20.80 -11.52 -0.90
N ASP A 56 19.92 -10.78 -0.21
CA ASP A 56 19.72 -9.33 -0.40
C ASP A 56 19.83 -8.56 0.93
N PRO A 57 20.90 -7.78 1.14
CA PRO A 57 21.11 -7.00 2.37
C PRO A 57 20.08 -5.88 2.58
N ASN A 58 19.29 -5.52 1.55
CA ASN A 58 18.22 -4.54 1.68
C ASN A 58 16.96 -5.13 2.35
N VAL A 59 16.90 -6.45 2.51
CA VAL A 59 15.75 -7.15 3.08
C VAL A 59 15.93 -7.38 4.55
N ARG A 60 14.89 -7.10 5.33
CA ARG A 60 14.84 -7.41 6.76
C ARG A 60 13.46 -7.90 7.18
N MET A 61 13.40 -8.60 8.30
CA MET A 61 12.18 -9.17 8.85
C MET A 61 11.98 -8.72 10.30
N GLU A 62 10.75 -8.46 10.64
CA GLU A 62 10.23 -8.40 12.01
C GLU A 62 9.19 -9.51 12.13
N HIS A 63 9.55 -10.62 12.76
CA HIS A 63 8.62 -11.71 13.06
C HIS A 63 7.94 -11.46 14.41
N ARG A 64 6.60 -11.54 14.46
CA ARG A 64 5.82 -11.22 15.66
C ARG A 64 5.06 -12.44 16.17
N GLU A 65 5.34 -12.84 17.40
CA GLU A 65 4.72 -14.02 18.02
C GLU A 65 3.37 -13.70 18.68
N SER A 66 3.21 -12.51 19.27
CA SER A 66 2.08 -12.20 20.16
C SER A 66 1.06 -11.21 19.59
N GLU A 67 1.48 -10.20 18.84
CA GLU A 67 0.59 -9.19 18.25
C GLU A 67 0.29 -9.50 16.79
N LYS A 68 -0.70 -10.34 16.50
CA LYS A 68 -1.06 -10.71 15.13
C LYS A 68 -2.12 -9.77 14.54
N GLY A 69 -1.98 -9.45 13.27
CA GLY A 69 -2.96 -8.70 12.49
C GLY A 69 -2.36 -7.66 11.55
N LEU A 70 -2.93 -7.55 10.37
CA LEU A 70 -2.43 -6.71 9.27
C LEU A 70 -2.26 -5.24 9.69
N ALA A 71 -3.21 -4.69 10.43
CA ALA A 71 -3.17 -3.29 10.87
C ALA A 71 -1.94 -3.00 11.73
N THR A 72 -1.71 -3.80 12.76
CA THR A 72 -0.58 -3.65 13.68
C THR A 72 0.74 -4.01 13.00
N ALA A 73 0.75 -4.96 12.04
CA ALA A 73 1.92 -5.28 11.23
C ALA A 73 2.38 -4.07 10.40
N VAL A 74 1.46 -3.40 9.72
CA VAL A 74 1.81 -2.22 8.93
C VAL A 74 2.28 -1.07 9.82
N LEU A 75 1.65 -0.83 10.97
CA LEU A 75 2.12 0.19 11.93
C LEU A 75 3.53 -0.11 12.45
N LYS A 76 3.82 -1.38 12.74
CA LYS A 76 5.17 -1.80 13.12
C LYS A 76 6.16 -1.54 11.98
N GLY A 77 5.79 -1.85 10.73
CA GLY A 77 6.58 -1.53 9.56
C GLY A 77 6.84 -0.02 9.41
N PHE A 78 5.85 0.84 9.67
CA PHE A 78 6.04 2.30 9.67
C PHE A 78 7.06 2.74 10.73
N SER A 79 7.02 2.15 11.92
CA SER A 79 7.99 2.47 12.98
C SER A 79 9.42 2.05 12.65
N LEU A 80 9.57 1.01 11.83
CA LEU A 80 10.86 0.49 11.38
C LEU A 80 11.40 1.22 10.14
N ALA A 81 10.53 1.87 9.35
CA ALA A 81 10.90 2.51 8.09
C ALA A 81 11.93 3.63 8.28
N GLY A 82 13.09 3.48 7.62
CA GLY A 82 14.18 4.46 7.64
C GLY A 82 14.21 5.39 6.42
N GLY A 83 13.45 5.07 5.36
CA GLY A 83 13.43 5.82 4.11
C GLY A 83 12.60 7.10 4.15
N ASP A 84 12.81 7.95 3.14
CA ASP A 84 12.07 9.20 2.93
C ASP A 84 10.63 8.93 2.46
N TYR A 85 10.46 7.84 1.72
CA TYR A 85 9.18 7.37 1.21
C TYR A 85 8.84 6.02 1.83
N ILE A 86 7.58 5.84 2.20
CA ILE A 86 7.05 4.58 2.72
C ILE A 86 6.03 4.04 1.71
N ALA A 87 6.27 2.84 1.21
CA ALA A 87 5.31 2.08 0.42
C ALA A 87 4.74 0.94 1.25
N VAL A 88 3.44 0.68 1.11
CA VAL A 88 2.78 -0.52 1.63
C VAL A 88 2.38 -1.38 0.45
N MET A 89 2.64 -2.69 0.52
CA MET A 89 2.33 -3.65 -0.53
C MET A 89 1.95 -5.00 0.09
N ASP A 90 0.89 -5.62 -0.44
CA ASP A 90 0.52 -6.98 -0.05
C ASP A 90 1.50 -8.01 -0.64
N ALA A 91 1.72 -9.14 0.07
CA ALA A 91 2.69 -10.18 -0.34
C ALA A 91 2.20 -11.09 -1.47
N ASP A 92 0.93 -11.02 -1.86
CA ASP A 92 0.23 -11.98 -2.72
C ASP A 92 0.43 -11.78 -4.25
N LEU A 93 1.34 -10.88 -4.63
CA LEU A 93 1.67 -10.55 -6.03
C LEU A 93 0.48 -10.02 -6.89
N GLN A 94 -0.67 -9.72 -6.29
CA GLN A 94 -1.78 -9.09 -7.02
C GLN A 94 -1.45 -7.65 -7.43
N HIS A 95 -0.53 -7.02 -6.72
CA HIS A 95 0.09 -5.74 -7.06
C HIS A 95 1.45 -6.00 -7.72
N PRO A 96 1.61 -5.78 -9.04
CA PRO A 96 2.87 -6.05 -9.71
C PRO A 96 3.98 -5.13 -9.16
N PRO A 97 5.10 -5.67 -8.64
CA PRO A 97 6.17 -4.86 -8.04
C PRO A 97 6.78 -3.82 -8.99
N ALA A 98 6.72 -4.05 -10.31
CA ALA A 98 7.18 -3.09 -11.32
C ALA A 98 6.56 -1.69 -11.17
N ILE A 99 5.37 -1.57 -10.55
CA ILE A 99 4.71 -0.28 -10.31
C ILE A 99 5.47 0.60 -9.30
N LEU A 100 6.28 0.00 -8.40
CA LEU A 100 7.04 0.73 -7.39
C LEU A 100 7.98 1.78 -8.01
N ARG A 101 8.64 1.43 -9.14
CA ARG A 101 9.47 2.38 -9.86
C ARG A 101 8.67 3.58 -10.39
N SER A 102 7.44 3.33 -10.86
CA SER A 102 6.53 4.39 -11.30
C SER A 102 6.07 5.27 -10.14
N MET A 103 5.78 4.66 -8.98
CA MET A 103 5.41 5.40 -7.77
C MET A 103 6.59 6.27 -7.30
N TYR A 104 7.80 5.73 -7.32
CA TYR A 104 9.01 6.47 -6.98
C TYR A 104 9.20 7.70 -7.88
N ALA A 105 9.06 7.55 -9.20
CA ALA A 105 9.15 8.66 -10.15
C ALA A 105 8.15 9.79 -9.81
N VAL A 106 6.95 9.40 -9.40
CA VAL A 106 5.93 10.36 -8.93
C VAL A 106 6.37 11.07 -7.65
N MET A 107 6.89 10.33 -6.67
CA MET A 107 7.33 10.92 -5.39
C MET A 107 8.48 11.91 -5.56
N GLU A 108 9.40 11.64 -6.50
CA GLU A 108 10.53 12.53 -6.81
C GLU A 108 10.08 13.88 -7.39
N THR A 109 8.85 14.00 -7.92
CA THR A 109 8.30 15.29 -8.35
C THR A 109 7.84 16.20 -7.20
N GLY A 110 8.00 15.78 -5.95
CA GLY A 110 7.70 16.59 -4.78
C GLY A 110 6.28 16.39 -4.22
N VAL A 111 5.52 15.41 -4.71
CA VAL A 111 4.18 15.09 -4.17
C VAL A 111 4.25 14.36 -2.84
N ASP A 112 3.18 14.46 -2.04
CA ASP A 112 3.15 13.86 -0.70
C ASP A 112 2.67 12.41 -0.73
N PHE A 113 1.81 12.05 -1.71
CA PHE A 113 1.13 10.76 -1.75
C PHE A 113 0.94 10.26 -3.19
N CYS A 114 1.29 9.02 -3.46
CA CYS A 114 1.06 8.33 -4.74
C CYS A 114 0.17 7.10 -4.53
N ILE A 115 -0.90 7.01 -5.32
CA ILE A 115 -1.87 5.90 -5.26
C ILE A 115 -1.99 5.27 -6.65
N PRO A 116 -1.54 4.04 -6.84
CA PRO A 116 -1.91 3.26 -8.01
C PRO A 116 -3.41 2.97 -7.99
N SER A 117 -4.12 3.41 -9.05
CA SER A 117 -5.57 3.32 -9.13
C SER A 117 -6.01 2.41 -10.27
N ARG A 118 -6.94 1.51 -9.94
CA ARG A 118 -7.61 0.62 -10.89
C ARG A 118 -8.72 1.31 -11.67
N PHE A 119 -9.14 2.49 -11.23
CA PHE A 119 -10.38 3.16 -11.66
C PHE A 119 -10.16 4.48 -12.40
N ILE A 120 -8.94 4.74 -12.86
CA ILE A 120 -8.63 5.84 -13.78
C ILE A 120 -8.29 5.30 -15.17
N PRO A 121 -8.35 6.11 -16.24
CA PRO A 121 -8.01 5.65 -17.59
C PRO A 121 -6.64 4.98 -17.66
N GLY A 122 -6.59 3.76 -18.18
CA GLY A 122 -5.40 2.90 -18.21
C GLY A 122 -5.24 1.95 -17.02
N GLY A 123 -6.06 2.09 -15.98
CA GLY A 123 -6.16 1.15 -14.86
C GLY A 123 -7.09 -0.04 -15.16
N SER A 124 -6.93 -1.14 -14.41
CA SER A 124 -7.78 -2.32 -14.50
C SER A 124 -7.87 -3.05 -13.16
N ASP A 125 -9.04 -3.58 -12.84
CA ASP A 125 -9.30 -4.39 -11.65
C ASP A 125 -8.94 -5.87 -11.82
N GLY A 126 -8.30 -6.23 -12.93
CA GLY A 126 -7.87 -7.61 -13.20
C GLY A 126 -9.00 -8.61 -13.43
N GLY A 127 -10.22 -8.13 -13.72
CA GLY A 127 -11.36 -9.00 -13.96
C GLY A 127 -11.99 -9.59 -12.68
N LEU A 128 -11.95 -8.85 -11.57
CA LEU A 128 -12.63 -9.26 -10.32
C LEU A 128 -14.09 -9.67 -10.60
N GLY A 129 -14.53 -10.74 -9.97
CA GLY A 129 -15.92 -11.22 -10.09
C GLY A 129 -16.96 -10.18 -9.66
N PRO A 130 -18.20 -10.23 -10.19
CA PRO A 130 -19.22 -9.19 -9.99
C PRO A 130 -19.56 -8.95 -8.52
N TYR A 131 -19.62 -10.00 -7.71
CA TYR A 131 -19.86 -9.88 -6.27
C TYR A 131 -18.77 -9.07 -5.55
N ARG A 132 -17.48 -9.34 -5.85
CA ARG A 132 -16.35 -8.59 -5.29
C ARG A 132 -16.34 -7.14 -5.75
N LYS A 133 -16.69 -6.87 -7.01
CA LYS A 133 -16.85 -5.50 -7.53
C LYS A 133 -17.92 -4.74 -6.77
N LEU A 134 -19.08 -5.38 -6.52
CA LEU A 134 -20.17 -4.79 -5.76
C LEU A 134 -19.75 -4.45 -4.33
N VAL A 135 -19.20 -5.43 -3.60
CA VAL A 135 -18.77 -5.24 -2.20
C VAL A 135 -17.69 -4.15 -2.10
N SER A 136 -16.68 -4.18 -2.97
CA SER A 136 -15.62 -3.17 -3.03
C SER A 136 -16.17 -1.79 -3.41
N GLY A 137 -17.13 -1.74 -4.34
CA GLY A 137 -17.80 -0.51 -4.75
C GLY A 137 -18.58 0.13 -3.60
N VAL A 138 -19.40 -0.65 -2.91
CA VAL A 138 -20.20 -0.18 -1.75
C VAL A 138 -19.26 0.34 -0.65
N ALA A 139 -18.23 -0.41 -0.28
CA ALA A 139 -17.26 0.02 0.72
C ALA A 139 -16.59 1.35 0.34
N ARG A 140 -16.16 1.50 -0.91
CA ARG A 140 -15.57 2.73 -1.44
C ARG A 140 -16.53 3.91 -1.35
N TYR A 141 -17.80 3.73 -1.72
CA TYR A 141 -18.81 4.80 -1.65
C TYR A 141 -19.10 5.20 -0.22
N ILE A 142 -19.28 4.26 0.70
CA ILE A 142 -19.48 4.55 2.13
C ILE A 142 -18.33 5.40 2.67
N GLY A 143 -17.08 5.00 2.41
CA GLY A 143 -15.91 5.76 2.84
C GLY A 143 -15.88 7.18 2.27
N LYS A 144 -16.19 7.36 0.97
CA LYS A 144 -16.20 8.68 0.30
C LYS A 144 -17.31 9.61 0.80
N ILE A 145 -18.46 9.07 1.19
CA ILE A 145 -19.56 9.85 1.78
C ILE A 145 -19.18 10.27 3.19
N ALA A 146 -18.69 9.34 4.00
CA ALA A 146 -18.40 9.53 5.41
C ALA A 146 -17.15 10.39 5.67
N LEU A 147 -16.09 10.22 4.84
CA LEU A 147 -14.77 10.83 5.07
C LEU A 147 -14.42 11.83 3.97
N PRO A 148 -14.36 13.14 4.28
CA PRO A 148 -14.00 14.18 3.29
C PRO A 148 -12.64 13.94 2.60
N SER A 149 -11.66 13.36 3.31
CA SER A 149 -10.33 13.03 2.78
C SER A 149 -10.35 12.05 1.60
N LEU A 150 -11.37 11.20 1.49
CA LEU A 150 -11.49 10.18 0.45
C LEU A 150 -12.27 10.64 -0.79
N ARG A 151 -12.99 11.75 -0.72
CA ARG A 151 -13.97 12.14 -1.76
C ARG A 151 -13.37 12.28 -3.15
N LYS A 152 -12.17 12.85 -3.25
CA LYS A 152 -11.49 13.11 -4.54
C LYS A 152 -10.70 11.90 -5.05
N ILE A 153 -10.42 10.89 -4.21
CA ILE A 153 -9.59 9.73 -4.53
C ILE A 153 -10.44 8.66 -5.19
N THR A 154 -9.97 8.08 -6.30
CA THR A 154 -10.73 7.09 -7.06
C THR A 154 -10.66 5.71 -6.44
N ASP A 155 -9.51 5.32 -5.88
CA ASP A 155 -9.26 4.00 -5.29
C ASP A 155 -8.73 4.09 -3.84
N PRO A 156 -9.54 4.60 -2.88
CA PRO A 156 -9.09 4.81 -1.50
C PRO A 156 -8.93 3.51 -0.70
N THR A 157 -9.32 2.38 -1.25
CA THR A 157 -9.29 1.07 -0.58
C THR A 157 -8.21 0.12 -1.13
N SER A 158 -7.28 0.64 -1.93
CA SER A 158 -6.13 -0.12 -2.43
C SER A 158 -5.23 -0.60 -1.28
N GLY A 159 -4.63 -1.79 -1.43
CA GLY A 159 -3.58 -2.30 -0.54
C GLY A 159 -2.19 -1.75 -0.88
N LEU A 160 -2.05 -1.11 -2.05
CA LEU A 160 -0.79 -0.52 -2.52
C LEU A 160 -0.88 1.00 -2.54
N PHE A 161 0.05 1.66 -1.86
CA PHE A 161 0.20 3.13 -1.84
C PHE A 161 1.61 3.51 -1.37
N MET A 162 2.05 4.72 -1.72
CA MET A 162 3.34 5.27 -1.27
C MET A 162 3.15 6.72 -0.83
N PHE A 163 3.85 7.13 0.21
CA PHE A 163 3.76 8.48 0.74
C PHE A 163 5.09 8.93 1.36
N ARG A 164 5.28 10.25 1.50
CA ARG A 164 6.42 10.80 2.25
C ARG A 164 6.29 10.47 3.72
N LYS A 165 7.36 10.04 4.36
CA LYS A 165 7.39 9.71 5.80
C LYS A 165 6.75 10.80 6.67
N GLN A 166 6.95 12.06 6.31
CA GLN A 166 6.38 13.24 6.99
C GLN A 166 4.84 13.23 7.06
N VAL A 167 4.16 12.52 6.15
CA VAL A 167 2.69 12.43 6.13
C VAL A 167 2.16 11.85 7.44
N ILE A 168 2.88 10.90 8.03
CA ILE A 168 2.47 10.21 9.27
C ILE A 168 3.16 10.74 10.52
N GLU A 169 4.09 11.69 10.42
CA GLU A 169 4.75 12.28 11.58
C GLU A 169 3.73 12.97 12.50
N GLY A 170 3.70 12.57 13.77
CA GLY A 170 2.75 13.05 14.77
C GLY A 170 1.30 12.64 14.51
N ALA A 171 1.02 11.73 13.56
CA ALA A 171 -0.31 11.20 13.34
C ALA A 171 -0.64 10.08 14.34
N ASP A 172 -1.81 10.18 14.99
CA ASP A 172 -2.33 9.14 15.88
C ASP A 172 -3.04 8.06 15.04
N LEU A 173 -2.26 7.13 14.45
CA LEU A 173 -2.78 6.07 13.61
C LEU A 173 -3.26 4.88 14.45
N ARG A 174 -4.52 4.51 14.30
CA ARG A 174 -5.17 3.37 14.98
C ARG A 174 -6.06 2.62 13.98
N PRO A 175 -5.47 2.04 12.91
CA PRO A 175 -6.25 1.35 11.88
C PRO A 175 -6.95 0.12 12.44
N ILE A 176 -8.14 -0.15 11.91
CA ILE A 176 -8.93 -1.33 12.23
C ILE A 176 -9.03 -2.18 10.96
N GLY A 177 -8.55 -3.43 11.03
CA GLY A 177 -8.62 -4.36 9.90
C GLY A 177 -7.70 -3.99 8.73
N TRP A 178 -8.18 -4.11 7.48
CA TRP A 178 -7.32 -4.24 6.30
C TRP A 178 -7.14 -2.95 5.48
N LYS A 179 -7.85 -1.87 5.78
CA LYS A 179 -7.85 -0.67 4.94
C LYS A 179 -6.97 0.44 5.52
N ILE A 180 -5.68 0.16 5.61
CA ILE A 180 -4.68 1.03 6.23
C ILE A 180 -4.58 2.38 5.53
N MET A 181 -4.62 2.41 4.19
CA MET A 181 -4.56 3.66 3.43
C MET A 181 -5.67 4.64 3.83
N VAL A 182 -6.88 4.15 4.17
CA VAL A 182 -7.99 4.98 4.65
C VAL A 182 -7.61 5.72 5.93
N GLU A 183 -6.93 5.03 6.86
CA GLU A 183 -6.43 5.64 8.11
C GLU A 183 -5.37 6.71 7.81
N VAL A 184 -4.38 6.39 6.98
CA VAL A 184 -3.30 7.33 6.62
C VAL A 184 -3.88 8.57 5.92
N LEU A 185 -4.83 8.39 5.00
CA LEU A 185 -5.51 9.51 4.32
C LEU A 185 -6.37 10.36 5.26
N ALA A 186 -6.97 9.78 6.30
CA ALA A 186 -7.81 10.51 7.23
C ALA A 186 -7.03 11.22 8.34
N MET A 187 -5.91 10.64 8.78
CA MET A 187 -5.14 11.10 9.94
C MET A 187 -3.82 11.78 9.59
N GLY A 188 -3.26 11.48 8.42
CA GLY A 188 -1.99 12.03 7.95
C GLY A 188 -2.07 13.54 7.63
N THR A 189 -0.92 14.15 7.38
CA THR A 189 -0.81 15.56 6.96
C THR A 189 -0.17 15.61 5.57
N TYR A 190 -0.94 16.00 4.55
CA TYR A 190 -0.49 16.07 3.16
C TYR A 190 -1.31 17.12 2.39
N LYS A 191 -0.76 17.60 1.27
CA LYS A 191 -1.38 18.61 0.39
C LYS A 191 -1.61 18.09 -1.02
N THR A 192 -0.78 17.16 -1.48
CA THR A 192 -0.75 16.69 -2.86
C THR A 192 -0.86 15.17 -2.95
N VAL A 193 -1.79 14.71 -3.77
CA VAL A 193 -1.99 13.28 -4.07
C VAL A 193 -1.95 13.11 -5.59
N VAL A 194 -1.20 12.13 -6.06
CA VAL A 194 -1.21 11.69 -7.46
C VAL A 194 -1.74 10.29 -7.57
N GLU A 195 -2.73 10.09 -8.43
CA GLU A 195 -3.19 8.76 -8.83
C GLU A 195 -2.57 8.39 -10.19
N ILE A 196 -1.99 7.19 -10.26
CA ILE A 196 -1.40 6.61 -11.48
C ILE A 196 -2.14 5.35 -11.91
N PRO A 197 -2.29 5.10 -13.22
CA PRO A 197 -2.97 3.89 -13.69
C PRO A 197 -2.12 2.65 -13.46
N TYR A 198 -2.74 1.57 -12.99
CA TYR A 198 -2.10 0.25 -12.93
C TYR A 198 -3.10 -0.88 -13.17
N LYS A 199 -2.59 -2.04 -13.52
CA LYS A 199 -3.38 -3.24 -13.75
C LYS A 199 -3.21 -4.18 -12.56
N PHE A 200 -4.28 -4.38 -11.80
CA PHE A 200 -4.34 -5.38 -10.75
C PHE A 200 -4.32 -6.77 -11.36
N GLN A 201 -3.59 -7.70 -10.77
CA GLN A 201 -3.41 -9.05 -11.31
C GLN A 201 -4.20 -10.09 -10.53
N ALA A 202 -4.47 -11.23 -11.18
CA ALA A 202 -4.97 -12.40 -10.48
C ALA A 202 -3.87 -12.93 -9.55
N ARG A 203 -4.27 -13.42 -8.38
CA ARG A 203 -3.35 -14.03 -7.42
C ARG A 203 -2.77 -15.32 -8.02
N PRO A 204 -1.44 -15.51 -8.05
CA PRO A 204 -0.84 -16.73 -8.56
C PRO A 204 -1.02 -17.92 -7.61
N ALA A 205 -1.02 -17.70 -6.29
CA ALA A 205 -1.17 -18.73 -5.27
C ALA A 205 -1.94 -18.21 -4.04
N GLY A 206 -2.53 -19.11 -3.25
CA GLY A 206 -3.23 -18.79 -2.00
C GLY A 206 -4.72 -18.45 -2.16
N GLU A 207 -5.46 -18.48 -1.06
CA GLU A 207 -6.90 -18.21 -1.02
C GLU A 207 -7.22 -16.77 -0.62
N SER A 208 -8.38 -16.28 -1.06
CA SER A 208 -8.86 -14.95 -0.67
C SER A 208 -9.42 -14.95 0.74
N LYS A 209 -8.79 -14.18 1.62
CA LYS A 209 -9.19 -14.02 3.02
C LYS A 209 -10.36 -13.01 3.22
N LEU A 210 -11.05 -12.59 2.14
CA LEU A 210 -12.19 -11.66 2.21
C LEU A 210 -13.38 -12.34 2.91
N SER A 211 -13.73 -11.83 4.09
CA SER A 211 -14.84 -12.31 4.90
C SER A 211 -15.78 -11.16 5.30
N SER A 212 -16.98 -11.49 5.81
CA SER A 212 -17.90 -10.51 6.40
C SER A 212 -17.25 -9.71 7.55
N LYS A 213 -16.31 -10.32 8.27
CA LYS A 213 -15.53 -9.66 9.33
C LYS A 213 -14.77 -8.44 8.80
N VAL A 214 -14.12 -8.56 7.65
CA VAL A 214 -13.38 -7.44 7.01
C VAL A 214 -14.30 -6.26 6.68
N THR A 215 -15.52 -6.53 6.24
CA THR A 215 -16.51 -5.48 5.97
C THR A 215 -16.94 -4.77 7.26
N ILE A 216 -17.19 -5.52 8.34
CA ILE A 216 -17.56 -4.96 9.64
C ILE A 216 -16.43 -4.12 10.23
N GLU A 217 -15.19 -4.61 10.15
CA GLU A 217 -14.00 -3.87 10.60
C GLU A 217 -13.83 -2.57 9.83
N TYR A 218 -14.04 -2.58 8.51
CA TYR A 218 -14.01 -1.38 7.69
C TYR A 218 -15.07 -0.36 8.11
N LEU A 219 -16.30 -0.78 8.35
CA LEU A 219 -17.37 0.12 8.82
C LEU A 219 -17.05 0.71 10.20
N LYS A 220 -16.51 -0.10 11.11
CA LYS A 220 -16.03 0.38 12.42
C LYS A 220 -14.92 1.42 12.26
N GLN A 221 -13.96 1.16 11.39
CA GLN A 221 -12.87 2.11 11.10
C GLN A 221 -13.42 3.43 10.57
N VAL A 222 -14.32 3.39 9.56
CA VAL A 222 -14.94 4.60 9.01
C VAL A 222 -15.66 5.39 10.10
N PHE A 223 -16.44 4.73 10.94
CA PHE A 223 -17.15 5.38 12.06
C PHE A 223 -16.20 6.03 13.08
N CYS A 224 -15.11 5.35 13.44
CA CYS A 224 -14.09 5.92 14.31
C CYS A 224 -13.41 7.14 13.65
N LEU A 225 -13.11 7.07 12.35
CA LEU A 225 -12.49 8.16 11.62
C LEU A 225 -13.40 9.36 11.39
N MET A 226 -14.71 9.18 11.33
CA MET A 226 -15.66 10.32 11.32
C MET A 226 -15.51 11.21 12.54
N LYS A 227 -15.12 10.64 13.68
CA LYS A 227 -14.92 11.38 14.95
C LYS A 227 -13.49 11.91 15.11
N ARG A 228 -12.49 11.18 14.59
CA ARG A 228 -11.05 11.45 14.80
C ARG A 228 -10.37 12.09 13.59
N GLY A 229 -10.90 11.84 12.38
CA GLY A 229 -10.25 12.22 11.14
C GLY A 229 -10.05 13.73 11.02
N LYS A 230 -8.89 14.12 10.51
CA LYS A 230 -8.60 15.52 10.20
C LYS A 230 -9.42 15.95 8.98
N ASN A 231 -9.98 17.15 9.04
CA ASN A 231 -10.62 17.75 7.87
C ASN A 231 -9.53 18.23 6.89
N GLN A 232 -9.19 17.40 5.93
CA GLN A 232 -8.15 17.65 4.90
C GLN A 232 -8.63 18.72 3.90
N ARG A 233 -8.57 20.00 4.29
CA ARG A 233 -8.90 21.12 3.40
C ARG A 233 -7.71 21.46 2.50
N GLY A 234 -7.99 21.81 1.24
CA GLY A 234 -6.95 22.28 0.31
C GLY A 234 -6.13 21.16 -0.34
N VAL A 235 -6.48 19.88 -0.15
CA VAL A 235 -5.78 18.78 -0.84
C VAL A 235 -6.07 18.81 -2.34
N THR A 236 -5.00 18.81 -3.12
CA THR A 236 -5.02 18.68 -4.58
C THR A 236 -4.83 17.21 -4.96
N VAL A 237 -5.76 16.65 -5.72
CA VAL A 237 -5.66 15.28 -6.27
C VAL A 237 -5.54 15.39 -7.79
N THR A 238 -4.43 14.87 -8.33
CA THR A 238 -4.14 14.85 -9.77
C THR A 238 -4.13 13.41 -10.27
N ARG A 239 -4.61 13.18 -11.48
CA ARG A 239 -4.58 11.87 -12.15
C ARG A 239 -3.62 11.95 -13.31
N TRP A 240 -2.58 11.13 -13.28
CA TRP A 240 -1.63 11.09 -14.37
C TRP A 240 -2.04 10.09 -15.43
N THR A 241 -1.80 10.45 -16.68
CA THR A 241 -1.93 9.53 -17.81
C THR A 241 -0.68 8.65 -17.91
N ALA A 242 -0.80 7.52 -18.60
CA ALA A 242 0.34 6.65 -18.89
C ALA A 242 1.48 7.39 -19.63
N GLY A 243 1.12 8.34 -20.52
CA GLY A 243 2.11 9.16 -21.23
C GLY A 243 2.90 10.09 -20.32
N LYS A 244 2.24 10.76 -19.37
CA LYS A 244 2.91 11.59 -18.36
C LYS A 244 3.82 10.76 -17.47
N LEU A 245 3.33 9.60 -17.01
CA LEU A 245 4.10 8.68 -16.18
C LEU A 245 5.37 8.20 -16.90
N LYS A 246 5.27 7.85 -18.20
CA LYS A 246 6.41 7.43 -19.01
C LYS A 246 7.48 8.52 -19.07
N LYS A 247 7.08 9.78 -19.28
CA LYS A 247 8.01 10.91 -19.33
C LYS A 247 8.78 11.08 -18.01
N GLU A 248 8.10 10.96 -16.86
CA GLU A 248 8.78 11.08 -15.56
C GLU A 248 9.69 9.88 -15.26
N LEU A 249 9.36 8.67 -15.74
CA LEU A 249 10.24 7.51 -15.64
C LEU A 249 11.56 7.68 -16.42
N GLU A 250 11.56 8.46 -17.50
CA GLU A 250 12.77 8.77 -18.27
C GLU A 250 13.70 9.73 -17.49
N ASN A 251 13.16 10.56 -16.60
CA ASN A 251 13.92 11.52 -15.78
C ASN A 251 14.68 10.85 -14.61
N ILE A 252 14.35 9.62 -14.23
CA ILE A 252 15.00 8.88 -13.11
C ILE A 252 15.94 7.76 -13.60
N ARG A 253 16.35 7.81 -14.86
CA ARG A 253 17.35 6.90 -15.44
C ARG A 253 18.76 7.37 -15.16
#